data_4fed9888312f64317de524b27d30c5c4
#
_entry.id   4fed9888312f64317de524b27d30c5c4
#
_cell.length_a   1.000
_cell.length_b   1.000
_cell.length_c   1.000
_cell.angle_alpha   90.00
_cell.angle_beta   90.00
_cell.angle_gamma   90.00
#
_symmetry.space_group_name_H-M   'P 1'
#
loop_
_entity.id
_entity.type
_entity.pdbx_description
1 polymer ?
#
loop_
_entity_poly.entity_id
_entity_poly.type
_entity_poly.pdbx_seq_one_letter_code
_entity_poly.pdbx_strand_id
1 'polypeptide(L)'
;ILTKWNDKAKSGYGLFIDENKCLSVMIGDGSGQVTTLSSEKELMRKVWYLVAATYDAQTGKLKLYQEPCVTPTNGGLGMSLLHPADETTSYVESVNNLKPRANDAPFLMSASTLNDRSGRHIHGGHYKEALSPIELPEQNLTYNGKIDRPRLSKKALSKSEIESLARGYSGCTSELRSEVIGAWDFHANITKNIASTYIIDTTSNHLNGFIINLPCRGMTGYNWTADEMVFHHKPEEYGAIHFHDDDIDDARWDVDFTYKVPDLIRSGVYA
;
A
#
# COMPACT_ATOMS: atom_id res chain seq x y z
N ILE A 1 1.62 -2.13 -5.58
CA ILE A 1 1.80 -1.74 -4.17
C ILE A 1 1.64 -0.23 -4.01
N LEU A 2 2.50 0.56 -4.65
CA LEU A 2 2.45 2.03 -4.63
C LEU A 2 2.65 2.55 -6.05
N THR A 3 1.83 3.50 -6.48
CA THR A 3 1.95 4.08 -7.83
C THR A 3 1.66 5.58 -7.85
N LYS A 4 2.34 6.28 -8.73
CA LYS A 4 2.00 7.61 -9.25
C LYS A 4 2.32 7.58 -10.74
N TRP A 5 1.39 7.10 -11.54
CA TRP A 5 1.64 6.75 -12.94
C TRP A 5 0.60 7.39 -13.87
N ASN A 6 1.08 8.05 -14.90
CA ASN A 6 0.27 8.51 -16.01
C ASN A 6 0.53 7.63 -17.24
N ASP A 7 -0.42 6.77 -17.57
CA ASP A 7 -0.24 5.79 -18.63
C ASP A 7 -0.16 6.42 -20.03
N LYS A 8 -0.90 7.49 -20.29
CA LYS A 8 -0.85 8.20 -21.57
C LYS A 8 0.51 8.85 -21.82
N ALA A 9 1.04 9.51 -20.80
CA ALA A 9 2.34 10.19 -20.88
C ALA A 9 3.52 9.25 -20.63
N LYS A 10 3.30 8.01 -20.15
CA LYS A 10 4.36 7.11 -19.68
C LYS A 10 5.30 7.81 -18.69
N SER A 11 4.71 8.51 -17.72
CA SER A 11 5.45 9.29 -16.73
C SER A 11 5.06 8.92 -15.30
N GLY A 12 6.06 8.95 -14.43
CA GLY A 12 5.87 8.64 -13.01
C GLY A 12 6.62 7.38 -12.59
N TYR A 13 6.10 6.73 -11.55
CA TYR A 13 6.72 5.55 -10.97
C TYR A 13 5.68 4.59 -10.39
N GLY A 14 6.07 3.32 -10.28
CA GLY A 14 5.27 2.29 -9.62
C GLY A 14 6.15 1.24 -8.97
N LEU A 15 5.81 0.86 -7.74
CA LEU A 15 6.36 -0.29 -7.04
C LEU A 15 5.28 -1.37 -7.03
N PHE A 16 5.53 -2.54 -7.58
CA PHE A 16 4.52 -3.57 -7.82
C PHE A 16 5.10 -4.97 -7.70
N ILE A 17 4.25 -5.97 -7.74
CA ILE A 17 4.64 -7.39 -7.85
C ILE A 17 4.38 -7.78 -9.30
N ASP A 18 5.40 -8.29 -9.96
CA ASP A 18 5.33 -8.70 -11.36
C ASP A 18 4.69 -10.09 -11.54
N GLU A 19 4.55 -10.54 -12.78
CA GLU A 19 3.96 -11.83 -13.14
C GLU A 19 4.73 -13.04 -12.58
N ASN A 20 6.03 -12.87 -12.30
CA ASN A 20 6.89 -13.86 -11.66
C ASN A 20 6.83 -13.79 -10.14
N LYS A 21 5.89 -13.01 -9.57
CA LYS A 21 5.72 -12.75 -8.13
C LYS A 21 6.95 -12.10 -7.48
N CYS A 22 7.80 -11.46 -8.26
CA CYS A 22 8.95 -10.70 -7.79
C CYS A 22 8.57 -9.24 -7.56
N LEU A 23 9.21 -8.61 -6.57
CA LEU A 23 9.11 -7.17 -6.41
C LEU A 23 9.71 -6.46 -7.62
N SER A 24 8.99 -5.51 -8.18
CA SER A 24 9.45 -4.75 -9.33
C SER A 24 9.13 -3.26 -9.19
N VAL A 25 9.98 -2.44 -9.78
CA VAL A 25 9.78 -0.99 -9.89
C VAL A 25 9.83 -0.56 -11.35
N MET A 26 8.93 0.35 -11.71
CA MET A 26 8.99 1.03 -13.00
C MET A 26 9.11 2.54 -12.81
N ILE A 27 9.84 3.19 -13.73
CA ILE A 27 9.95 4.65 -13.82
C ILE A 27 9.82 5.05 -15.29
N GLY A 28 9.04 6.10 -15.53
CA GLY A 28 8.88 6.70 -16.85
C GLY A 28 9.15 8.21 -16.83
N ASP A 29 9.71 8.73 -17.90
CA ASP A 29 10.15 10.11 -18.01
C ASP A 29 9.14 11.05 -18.73
N GLY A 30 8.07 10.47 -19.27
CA GLY A 30 7.09 11.22 -20.05
C GLY A 30 7.52 11.55 -21.49
N SER A 31 8.64 11.00 -21.96
CA SER A 31 9.04 11.04 -23.37
C SER A 31 8.70 9.73 -24.12
N GLY A 32 8.10 8.78 -23.40
CA GLY A 32 7.84 7.42 -23.87
C GLY A 32 8.87 6.40 -23.38
N GLN A 33 9.96 6.84 -22.72
CA GLN A 33 10.94 5.93 -22.16
C GLN A 33 10.48 5.46 -20.77
N VAL A 34 10.53 4.14 -20.59
CA VAL A 34 10.20 3.47 -19.34
C VAL A 34 11.30 2.47 -19.00
N THR A 35 11.72 2.46 -17.75
CA THR A 35 12.65 1.47 -17.21
C THR A 35 11.96 0.67 -16.12
N THR A 36 12.18 -0.65 -16.14
CA THR A 36 11.72 -1.58 -15.10
C THR A 36 12.91 -2.31 -14.51
N LEU A 37 12.89 -2.53 -13.21
CA LEU A 37 13.87 -3.31 -12.47
C LEU A 37 13.14 -4.30 -11.57
N SER A 38 13.47 -5.60 -11.69
CA SER A 38 12.91 -6.67 -10.87
C SER A 38 13.91 -7.13 -9.81
N SER A 39 13.42 -7.59 -8.66
CA SER A 39 14.24 -8.22 -7.63
C SER A 39 14.76 -9.60 -8.03
N GLU A 40 14.17 -10.21 -9.05
CA GLU A 40 14.46 -11.55 -9.52
C GLU A 40 14.31 -12.66 -8.47
N LYS A 41 13.67 -12.32 -7.35
CA LYS A 41 13.38 -13.23 -6.24
C LYS A 41 11.92 -13.17 -5.85
N GLU A 42 11.25 -14.33 -5.90
CA GLU A 42 9.84 -14.45 -5.57
C GLU A 42 9.55 -14.07 -4.12
N LEU A 43 8.51 -13.26 -3.91
CA LEU A 43 7.99 -12.93 -2.60
C LEU A 43 7.18 -14.11 -2.04
N MET A 44 7.50 -14.53 -0.84
CA MET A 44 6.74 -15.58 -0.14
C MET A 44 5.42 -15.02 0.40
N ARG A 45 4.35 -15.80 0.25
CA ARG A 45 3.05 -15.45 0.84
C ARG A 45 3.10 -15.46 2.35
N LYS A 46 2.36 -14.55 2.98
CA LYS A 46 2.23 -14.43 4.45
C LYS A 46 3.53 -14.07 5.17
N VAL A 47 4.49 -13.51 4.47
CA VAL A 47 5.73 -12.99 5.02
C VAL A 47 5.73 -11.47 4.91
N TRP A 48 6.12 -10.77 5.96
CA TRP A 48 6.35 -9.35 5.93
C TRP A 48 7.71 -9.05 5.28
N TYR A 49 7.72 -8.09 4.38
CA TYR A 49 8.92 -7.61 3.71
C TYR A 49 9.08 -6.11 3.88
N LEU A 50 10.31 -5.69 4.17
CA LEU A 50 10.74 -4.33 3.89
C LEU A 50 11.01 -4.23 2.40
N VAL A 51 10.23 -3.40 1.71
CA VAL A 51 10.38 -3.15 0.28
C VAL A 51 10.61 -1.66 0.02
N ALA A 52 11.55 -1.34 -0.83
CA ALA A 52 11.82 0.04 -1.22
C ALA A 52 12.42 0.13 -2.62
N ALA A 53 12.13 1.25 -3.29
CA ALA A 53 12.82 1.64 -4.50
C ALA A 53 13.36 3.06 -4.35
N THR A 54 14.56 3.31 -4.86
CA THR A 54 15.15 4.65 -4.90
C THR A 54 15.67 4.95 -6.29
N TYR A 55 15.48 6.18 -6.73
CA TYR A 55 16.01 6.69 -7.98
C TYR A 55 16.76 7.98 -7.77
N ASP A 56 18.01 8.00 -8.18
CA ASP A 56 18.86 9.20 -8.21
C ASP A 56 18.97 9.71 -9.66
N ALA A 57 18.25 10.78 -9.96
CA ALA A 57 18.23 11.36 -11.30
C ALA A 57 19.56 12.03 -11.74
N GLN A 58 20.47 12.28 -10.80
CA GLN A 58 21.81 12.84 -11.14
C GLN A 58 22.73 11.74 -11.64
N THR A 59 22.71 10.59 -10.99
CA THR A 59 23.56 9.46 -11.33
C THR A 59 22.87 8.42 -12.24
N GLY A 60 21.56 8.54 -12.43
CA GLY A 60 20.74 7.56 -13.14
C GLY A 60 20.56 6.23 -12.40
N LYS A 61 20.95 6.15 -11.14
CA LYS A 61 20.87 4.90 -10.37
C LYS A 61 19.46 4.63 -9.88
N LEU A 62 18.91 3.53 -10.33
CA LEU A 62 17.67 2.92 -9.83
C LEU A 62 18.05 1.73 -8.96
N LYS A 63 17.56 1.71 -7.72
CA LYS A 63 17.80 0.60 -6.79
C LYS A 63 16.47 0.06 -6.28
N LEU A 64 16.45 -1.25 -6.08
CA LEU A 64 15.30 -1.97 -5.53
C LEU A 64 15.77 -2.81 -4.36
N TYR A 65 15.03 -2.75 -3.25
CA TYR A 65 15.31 -3.45 -2.01
C TYR A 65 14.13 -4.33 -1.65
N GLN A 66 14.43 -5.59 -1.34
CA GLN A 66 13.49 -6.59 -0.84
C GLN A 66 14.17 -7.35 0.28
N GLU A 67 13.63 -7.24 1.50
CA GLU A 67 14.19 -7.90 2.67
C GLU A 67 13.06 -8.44 3.55
N PRO A 68 13.02 -9.76 3.84
CA PRO A 68 12.02 -10.33 4.74
C PRO A 68 12.25 -9.80 6.16
N CYS A 69 11.16 -9.36 6.80
CA CYS A 69 11.20 -8.90 8.17
C CYS A 69 11.10 -10.09 9.12
N VAL A 70 11.96 -10.12 10.13
CA VAL A 70 11.84 -11.08 11.23
C VAL A 70 10.72 -10.62 12.15
N THR A 71 9.60 -11.33 12.13
CA THR A 71 8.45 -11.05 12.98
C THR A 71 7.90 -12.32 13.60
N PRO A 72 7.24 -12.26 14.76
CA PRO A 72 6.60 -13.43 15.35
C PRO A 72 5.58 -14.10 14.44
N THR A 73 5.03 -13.37 13.46
CA THR A 73 4.00 -13.83 12.54
C THR A 73 4.52 -14.33 11.20
N ASN A 74 5.79 -14.12 10.89
CA ASN A 74 6.39 -14.68 9.69
C ASN A 74 6.51 -16.20 9.84
N GLY A 75 5.80 -16.94 9.01
CA GLY A 75 5.82 -18.39 9.04
C GLY A 75 4.74 -19.05 9.91
N GLY A 76 3.79 -18.27 10.47
CA GLY A 76 2.66 -18.76 11.26
C GLY A 76 2.97 -18.89 12.75
N LEU A 77 2.01 -18.62 13.56
CA LEU A 77 1.87 -18.78 15.03
C LEU A 77 3.13 -19.18 15.84
N GLY A 78 4.26 -18.50 15.64
CA GLY A 78 5.43 -18.65 16.50
C GLY A 78 6.17 -20.00 16.48
N MET A 79 5.79 -20.91 15.59
CA MET A 79 6.29 -22.27 15.61
C MET A 79 7.54 -22.52 14.76
N SER A 80 7.86 -21.65 13.83
CA SER A 80 9.14 -21.71 13.13
C SER A 80 9.48 -20.32 12.61
N LEU A 81 10.56 -19.78 13.13
CA LEU A 81 11.27 -18.70 12.49
C LEU A 81 11.95 -19.28 11.24
N LEU A 82 11.15 -19.58 10.22
CA LEU A 82 11.70 -19.75 8.90
C LEU A 82 12.27 -18.38 8.51
N HIS A 83 13.57 -18.28 8.50
CA HIS A 83 14.28 -17.15 7.96
C HIS A 83 14.47 -17.39 6.45
N PRO A 84 13.56 -16.95 5.58
CA PRO A 84 13.79 -16.98 4.14
C PRO A 84 14.77 -15.87 3.72
N ALA A 85 15.46 -15.26 4.68
CA ALA A 85 16.29 -14.09 4.46
C ALA A 85 17.29 -14.30 3.33
N ASP A 86 18.00 -15.44 3.35
CA ASP A 86 19.06 -15.71 2.36
C ASP A 86 18.49 -16.06 0.98
N GLU A 87 17.26 -16.58 0.92
CA GLU A 87 16.62 -17.02 -0.33
C GLU A 87 15.85 -15.90 -1.01
N THR A 88 15.19 -15.06 -0.22
CA THR A 88 14.27 -14.04 -0.74
C THR A 88 14.77 -12.60 -0.59
N THR A 89 15.88 -12.38 0.12
CA THR A 89 16.55 -11.07 0.16
C THR A 89 17.12 -10.73 -1.20
N SER A 90 16.83 -9.54 -1.70
CA SER A 90 17.35 -9.04 -2.97
C SER A 90 17.67 -7.56 -2.89
N TYR A 91 18.85 -7.20 -3.40
CA TYR A 91 19.29 -5.82 -3.59
C TYR A 91 19.83 -5.71 -5.02
N VAL A 92 19.07 -5.09 -5.89
CA VAL A 92 19.45 -4.92 -7.28
C VAL A 92 19.53 -3.46 -7.64
N GLU A 93 20.41 -3.12 -8.57
CA GLU A 93 20.52 -1.78 -9.09
C GLU A 93 20.71 -1.80 -10.62
N SER A 94 20.21 -0.75 -11.25
CA SER A 94 20.46 -0.46 -12.66
C SER A 94 20.83 1.00 -12.84
N VAL A 95 21.49 1.32 -13.94
CA VAL A 95 21.80 2.69 -14.32
C VAL A 95 21.08 3.01 -15.62
N ASN A 96 20.38 4.13 -15.63
CA ASN A 96 19.68 4.63 -16.80
C ASN A 96 19.74 6.16 -16.85
N ASN A 97 19.36 6.75 -17.96
CA ASN A 97 19.44 8.19 -18.16
C ASN A 97 18.06 8.87 -18.12
N LEU A 98 17.07 8.23 -17.50
CA LEU A 98 15.73 8.80 -17.39
C LEU A 98 15.76 10.09 -16.58
N LYS A 99 14.97 11.05 -17.00
CA LYS A 99 14.71 12.31 -16.27
C LYS A 99 13.21 12.39 -15.96
N PRO A 100 12.76 11.80 -14.86
CA PRO A 100 11.35 11.78 -14.50
C PRO A 100 10.76 13.17 -14.50
N ARG A 101 9.57 13.31 -15.08
CA ARG A 101 8.80 14.56 -15.07
C ARG A 101 7.67 14.47 -14.08
N ALA A 102 7.31 15.61 -13.51
CA ALA A 102 6.08 15.72 -12.73
C ALA A 102 4.86 15.37 -13.59
N ASN A 103 3.86 14.76 -12.98
CA ASN A 103 2.58 14.48 -13.59
C ASN A 103 1.45 14.69 -12.57
N ASP A 104 0.22 14.82 -13.06
CA ASP A 104 -0.98 15.06 -12.26
C ASP A 104 -1.68 13.78 -11.80
N ALA A 105 -1.08 12.59 -12.06
CA ALA A 105 -1.64 11.34 -11.59
C ALA A 105 -1.68 11.30 -10.05
N PRO A 106 -2.73 10.73 -9.46
CA PRO A 106 -2.79 10.56 -8.02
C PRO A 106 -1.69 9.59 -7.54
N PHE A 107 -1.26 9.77 -6.29
CA PHE A 107 -0.45 8.77 -5.59
C PHE A 107 -1.39 7.73 -4.99
N LEU A 108 -1.27 6.49 -5.41
CA LEU A 108 -2.14 5.38 -5.03
C LEU A 108 -1.38 4.33 -4.21
N MET A 109 -2.08 3.74 -3.26
CA MET A 109 -1.64 2.57 -2.51
C MET A 109 -2.58 1.42 -2.84
N SER A 110 -2.02 0.25 -3.14
CA SER A 110 -2.73 -0.98 -3.51
C SER A 110 -3.40 -1.01 -4.88
N ALA A 111 -3.37 0.06 -5.64
CA ALA A 111 -3.92 0.08 -6.99
C ALA A 111 -2.97 0.74 -7.98
N SER A 112 -3.06 0.36 -9.25
CA SER A 112 -2.32 1.01 -10.34
C SER A 112 -3.09 2.21 -10.92
N THR A 113 -4.41 2.17 -10.81
CA THR A 113 -5.31 3.20 -11.35
C THR A 113 -6.53 3.35 -10.44
N LEU A 114 -7.19 4.51 -10.50
CA LEU A 114 -8.51 4.70 -9.91
C LEU A 114 -9.56 4.31 -10.95
N ASN A 115 -10.30 3.23 -10.67
CA ASN A 115 -11.39 2.78 -11.51
C ASN A 115 -12.65 2.54 -10.70
N ASP A 116 -13.74 3.12 -11.14
CA ASP A 116 -15.07 2.69 -10.72
C ASP A 116 -15.72 1.89 -11.84
N ARG A 117 -15.38 0.61 -11.95
CA ARG A 117 -16.07 -0.31 -12.87
C ARG A 117 -17.41 -0.78 -12.33
N SER A 118 -17.66 -0.62 -11.05
CA SER A 118 -18.79 -1.29 -10.42
C SER A 118 -20.06 -0.48 -10.41
N GLY A 119 -19.99 0.82 -10.73
CA GLY A 119 -21.11 1.73 -10.44
C GLY A 119 -21.44 1.79 -8.95
N ARG A 120 -20.61 1.16 -8.11
CA ARG A 120 -20.79 1.16 -6.66
C ARG A 120 -20.49 2.54 -6.14
N HIS A 121 -21.35 3.02 -5.28
CA HIS A 121 -21.18 4.28 -4.60
C HIS A 121 -19.89 4.24 -3.78
N ILE A 122 -18.92 5.07 -4.16
CA ILE A 122 -17.81 5.40 -3.26
C ILE A 122 -18.45 6.01 -2.02
N HIS A 123 -18.45 5.27 -0.91
CA HIS A 123 -18.95 5.75 0.36
C HIS A 123 -18.01 6.84 0.90
N GLY A 124 -18.33 8.06 0.57
CA GLY A 124 -17.60 9.26 0.96
C GLY A 124 -17.99 10.38 0.01
N GLY A 125 -19.12 11.03 0.27
CA GLY A 125 -19.81 11.96 -0.62
C GLY A 125 -19.05 13.17 -1.14
N HIS A 126 -17.72 13.24 -0.95
CA HIS A 126 -16.89 14.37 -1.35
C HIS A 126 -16.02 14.12 -2.61
N TYR A 127 -16.09 12.92 -3.22
CA TYR A 127 -15.19 12.55 -4.31
C TYR A 127 -15.79 12.63 -5.71
N LYS A 128 -17.09 12.81 -5.84
CA LYS A 128 -17.74 12.87 -7.17
C LYS A 128 -17.22 14.00 -8.06
N GLU A 129 -16.64 15.04 -7.47
CA GLU A 129 -16.19 16.23 -8.20
C GLU A 129 -14.70 16.22 -8.56
N ALA A 130 -13.88 15.38 -7.89
CA ALA A 130 -12.43 15.41 -8.05
C ALA A 130 -11.86 14.40 -9.05
N LEU A 131 -12.63 13.41 -9.46
CA LEU A 131 -12.15 12.34 -10.33
C LEU A 131 -12.91 12.35 -11.64
N SER A 132 -12.31 12.95 -12.67
CA SER A 132 -12.76 12.72 -14.05
C SER A 132 -12.69 11.22 -14.36
N PRO A 133 -13.65 10.68 -15.15
CA PRO A 133 -13.59 9.30 -15.58
C PRO A 133 -12.27 9.06 -16.30
N ILE A 134 -11.37 8.31 -15.68
CA ILE A 134 -10.14 7.86 -16.32
C ILE A 134 -10.51 6.60 -17.09
N GLU A 135 -10.42 6.63 -18.42
CA GLU A 135 -10.51 5.43 -19.24
C GLU A 135 -9.36 4.49 -18.87
N LEU A 136 -9.68 3.26 -18.50
CA LEU A 136 -8.76 2.33 -17.90
C LEU A 136 -8.48 1.14 -18.80
N PRO A 137 -7.27 0.57 -18.70
CA PRO A 137 -6.99 -0.73 -19.27
C PRO A 137 -7.90 -1.81 -18.65
N GLU A 138 -8.18 -2.88 -19.40
CA GLU A 138 -9.14 -3.94 -19.05
C GLU A 138 -8.80 -4.72 -17.77
N GLN A 139 -7.61 -4.52 -17.20
CA GLN A 139 -7.17 -5.20 -15.97
C GLN A 139 -6.96 -4.19 -14.85
N ASN A 140 -7.72 -4.34 -13.78
CA ASN A 140 -7.43 -3.69 -12.50
C ASN A 140 -6.25 -4.41 -11.88
N LEU A 141 -5.10 -3.74 -11.82
CA LEU A 141 -3.94 -4.23 -11.10
C LEU A 141 -4.04 -3.72 -9.66
N THR A 142 -4.67 -4.50 -8.81
CA THR A 142 -4.76 -4.27 -7.37
C THR A 142 -3.77 -5.17 -6.63
N TYR A 143 -3.35 -4.73 -5.45
CA TYR A 143 -2.53 -5.51 -4.54
C TYR A 143 -3.42 -6.09 -3.44
N ASN A 144 -3.55 -7.41 -3.41
CA ASN A 144 -4.26 -8.12 -2.34
C ASN A 144 -3.25 -8.49 -1.24
N GLY A 145 -3.28 -7.75 -0.14
CA GLY A 145 -2.36 -7.96 0.96
C GLY A 145 -2.27 -6.78 1.93
N LYS A 146 -1.39 -6.89 2.91
CA LYS A 146 -1.19 -5.86 3.92
C LYS A 146 -0.09 -4.88 3.53
N ILE A 147 -0.34 -3.60 3.75
CA ILE A 147 0.67 -2.53 3.69
C ILE A 147 0.76 -1.90 5.07
N ASP A 148 1.98 -1.65 5.53
CA ASP A 148 2.28 -0.97 6.78
C ASP A 148 3.34 0.10 6.55
N ARG A 149 3.15 1.26 7.14
CA ARG A 149 4.10 2.40 7.17
C ARG A 149 4.67 2.79 5.80
N PRO A 150 3.87 3.06 4.77
CA PRO A 150 4.40 3.56 3.51
C PRO A 150 5.04 4.94 3.69
N ARG A 151 6.15 5.16 2.97
CA ARG A 151 6.95 6.38 3.01
C ARG A 151 7.28 6.86 1.60
N LEU A 152 7.37 8.16 1.45
CA LEU A 152 7.81 8.81 0.22
C LEU A 152 8.88 9.85 0.56
N SER A 153 10.03 9.82 -0.12
CA SER A 153 11.12 10.77 0.07
C SER A 153 11.46 11.49 -1.23
N LYS A 154 12.03 12.69 -1.11
CA LYS A 154 12.54 13.49 -2.24
C LYS A 154 14.00 13.16 -2.59
N LYS A 155 14.66 12.35 -1.76
CA LYS A 155 16.05 11.92 -1.91
C LYS A 155 16.10 10.41 -2.16
N ALA A 156 17.04 9.97 -2.97
CA ALA A 156 17.39 8.55 -3.08
C ALA A 156 18.12 8.12 -1.80
N LEU A 157 17.38 7.49 -0.90
CA LEU A 157 17.87 7.10 0.42
C LEU A 157 18.83 5.92 0.34
N SER A 158 19.81 5.88 1.24
CA SER A 158 20.66 4.72 1.48
C SER A 158 19.90 3.61 2.20
N LYS A 159 20.44 2.38 2.20
CA LYS A 159 19.85 1.24 2.90
C LYS A 159 19.60 1.53 4.39
N SER A 160 20.58 2.12 5.08
CA SER A 160 20.48 2.45 6.50
C SER A 160 19.42 3.52 6.81
N GLU A 161 19.22 4.49 5.91
CA GLU A 161 18.16 5.48 6.02
C GLU A 161 16.78 4.84 5.80
N ILE A 162 16.65 3.92 4.83
CA ILE A 162 15.42 3.14 4.60
C ILE A 162 15.06 2.32 5.83
N GLU A 163 15.99 1.58 6.39
CA GLU A 163 15.80 0.79 7.61
C GLU A 163 15.43 1.65 8.82
N SER A 164 16.01 2.84 8.93
CA SER A 164 15.67 3.79 9.98
C SER A 164 14.23 4.28 9.87
N LEU A 165 13.79 4.62 8.66
CA LEU A 165 12.40 5.01 8.38
C LEU A 165 11.40 3.87 8.61
N ALA A 166 11.78 2.64 8.30
CA ALA A 166 10.94 1.47 8.54
C ALA A 166 10.65 1.27 10.04
N ARG A 167 11.62 1.52 10.91
CA ARG A 167 11.43 1.46 12.36
C ARG A 167 10.48 2.52 12.91
N GLY A 168 10.36 3.68 12.26
CA GLY A 168 9.39 4.71 12.62
C GLY A 168 9.86 6.12 12.29
N TYR A 169 9.00 6.89 11.64
CA TYR A 169 9.29 8.26 11.20
C TYR A 169 9.68 9.19 12.35
N SER A 170 9.00 9.11 13.49
CA SER A 170 9.24 9.96 14.66
C SER A 170 10.61 9.72 15.31
N GLY A 171 11.18 8.53 15.16
CA GLY A 171 12.50 8.15 15.68
C GLY A 171 13.67 8.53 14.78
N CYS A 172 13.41 9.05 13.59
CA CYS A 172 14.45 9.45 12.66
C CYS A 172 15.12 10.77 13.06
N THR A 173 16.35 10.99 12.57
CA THR A 173 17.04 12.29 12.71
C THR A 173 16.28 13.40 12.01
N SER A 174 16.52 14.65 12.42
CA SER A 174 15.90 15.83 11.79
C SER A 174 16.24 15.92 10.30
N GLU A 175 17.48 15.58 9.96
CA GLU A 175 17.99 15.59 8.58
C GLU A 175 17.20 14.58 7.72
N LEU A 176 17.05 13.33 8.19
CA LEU A 176 16.30 12.32 7.47
C LEU A 176 14.81 12.68 7.35
N ARG A 177 14.22 13.20 8.42
CA ARG A 177 12.82 13.67 8.39
C ARG A 177 12.59 14.78 7.37
N SER A 178 13.55 15.68 7.18
CA SER A 178 13.43 16.75 6.19
C SER A 178 13.44 16.25 4.74
N GLU A 179 13.93 15.04 4.50
CA GLU A 179 13.93 14.39 3.19
C GLU A 179 12.62 13.63 2.89
N VAL A 180 11.79 13.39 3.91
CA VAL A 180 10.53 12.65 3.76
C VAL A 180 9.41 13.59 3.31
N ILE A 181 8.78 13.28 2.19
CA ILE A 181 7.65 14.03 1.63
C ILE A 181 6.35 13.61 2.30
N GLY A 182 6.14 12.31 2.51
CA GLY A 182 4.95 11.74 3.11
C GLY A 182 5.28 10.52 3.97
N ALA A 183 4.60 10.40 5.10
CA ALA A 183 4.74 9.31 6.04
C ALA A 183 3.36 8.97 6.62
N TRP A 184 2.84 7.82 6.24
CA TRP A 184 1.50 7.39 6.65
C TRP A 184 1.60 6.23 7.64
N ASP A 185 1.49 6.56 8.94
CA ASP A 185 1.36 5.58 10.01
C ASP A 185 -0.12 5.29 10.21
N PHE A 186 -0.63 4.20 9.63
CA PHE A 186 -2.07 3.93 9.55
C PHE A 186 -2.73 3.69 10.91
N HIS A 187 -1.95 3.48 11.96
CA HIS A 187 -2.46 3.43 13.34
C HIS A 187 -2.86 4.81 13.88
N ALA A 188 -2.42 5.89 13.24
CA ALA A 188 -2.78 7.24 13.66
C ALA A 188 -4.31 7.42 13.66
N ASN A 189 -4.87 7.80 14.80
CA ASN A 189 -6.31 7.94 15.05
C ASN A 189 -7.15 6.65 15.01
N ILE A 190 -6.56 5.48 14.89
CA ILE A 190 -7.32 4.22 14.83
C ILE A 190 -8.18 3.99 16.09
N THR A 191 -7.68 4.36 17.27
CA THR A 191 -8.39 4.23 18.53
C THR A 191 -9.55 5.21 18.69
N LYS A 192 -9.49 6.33 17.96
CA LYS A 192 -10.54 7.35 18.01
C LYS A 192 -11.66 7.07 17.02
N ASN A 193 -11.32 6.61 15.85
CA ASN A 193 -12.27 6.30 14.78
C ASN A 193 -11.70 5.32 13.76
N ILE A 194 -11.86 4.03 14.03
CA ILE A 194 -11.42 2.95 13.12
C ILE A 194 -12.16 2.99 11.78
N ALA A 195 -13.41 3.45 11.76
CA ALA A 195 -14.22 3.54 10.55
C ALA A 195 -13.92 4.80 9.72
N SER A 196 -12.99 5.65 10.14
CA SER A 196 -12.60 6.83 9.36
C SER A 196 -11.99 6.41 8.03
N THR A 197 -12.46 7.01 6.97
CA THR A 197 -11.87 6.87 5.62
C THR A 197 -10.66 7.79 5.40
N TYR A 198 -10.29 8.56 6.40
CA TYR A 198 -9.21 9.53 6.34
C TYR A 198 -7.91 8.96 6.89
N ILE A 199 -6.85 9.06 6.11
CA ILE A 199 -5.49 8.60 6.46
C ILE A 199 -4.59 9.81 6.68
N ILE A 200 -3.97 9.87 7.84
CA ILE A 200 -3.11 10.99 8.24
C ILE A 200 -1.70 10.80 7.72
N ASP A 201 -1.19 11.81 7.01
CA ASP A 201 0.25 12.00 6.82
C ASP A 201 0.83 12.64 8.09
N THR A 202 1.80 11.98 8.69
CA THR A 202 2.45 12.43 9.93
C THR A 202 3.56 13.47 9.70
N THR A 203 3.86 13.80 8.45
CA THR A 203 4.80 14.87 8.11
C THR A 203 4.13 16.27 8.19
N SER A 204 4.95 17.31 8.14
CA SER A 204 4.47 18.69 8.05
C SER A 204 3.83 19.05 6.70
N ASN A 205 3.93 18.18 5.69
CA ASN A 205 3.35 18.43 4.37
C ASN A 205 1.85 18.14 4.32
N HIS A 206 1.30 17.41 5.30
CA HIS A 206 -0.13 17.10 5.41
C HIS A 206 -0.72 16.47 4.14
N LEU A 207 0.04 15.59 3.47
CA LEU A 207 -0.41 14.83 2.31
C LEU A 207 -1.35 13.69 2.75
N ASN A 208 -2.46 14.09 3.37
CA ASN A 208 -3.43 13.16 3.89
C ASN A 208 -4.11 12.39 2.76
N GLY A 209 -4.44 11.14 3.01
CA GLY A 209 -5.07 10.24 2.06
C GLY A 209 -6.50 9.89 2.42
N PHE A 210 -7.14 9.21 1.50
CA PHE A 210 -8.49 8.70 1.69
C PHE A 210 -8.57 7.24 1.27
N ILE A 211 -9.32 6.47 2.03
CA ILE A 211 -9.59 5.07 1.75
C ILE A 211 -10.76 4.99 0.76
N ILE A 212 -10.57 4.19 -0.27
CA ILE A 212 -11.59 3.87 -1.27
C ILE A 212 -11.91 2.39 -1.16
N ASN A 213 -13.19 2.02 -1.27
CA ASN A 213 -13.69 0.63 -1.18
C ASN A 213 -13.39 -0.07 0.16
N LEU A 214 -13.27 0.69 1.24
CA LEU A 214 -13.24 0.23 2.63
C LEU A 214 -12.30 -0.97 2.92
N PRO A 215 -11.01 -0.91 2.61
CA PRO A 215 -10.08 -1.95 3.02
C PRO A 215 -10.02 -2.07 4.54
N CYS A 216 -9.65 -3.24 5.04
CA CYS A 216 -9.65 -3.51 6.47
C CYS A 216 -8.53 -2.75 7.19
N ARG A 217 -8.90 -1.84 8.10
CA ARG A 217 -8.00 -1.11 8.99
C ARG A 217 -7.77 -1.87 10.30
N GLY A 218 -6.76 -1.43 11.06
CA GLY A 218 -6.48 -2.01 12.37
C GLY A 218 -6.01 -3.44 12.32
N MET A 219 -5.37 -3.80 11.23
CA MET A 219 -4.76 -5.12 11.07
C MET A 219 -3.38 -5.14 11.72
N THR A 220 -3.00 -6.31 12.21
CA THR A 220 -1.65 -6.53 12.77
C THR A 220 -0.57 -6.12 11.78
N GLY A 221 0.31 -5.23 12.21
CA GLY A 221 1.46 -4.74 11.46
C GLY A 221 2.65 -5.70 11.48
N TYR A 222 3.74 -5.31 10.81
CA TYR A 222 4.97 -6.11 10.79
C TYR A 222 5.61 -6.24 12.19
N ASN A 223 5.35 -5.30 13.07
CA ASN A 223 5.89 -5.21 14.43
C ASN A 223 4.97 -5.80 15.51
N TRP A 224 3.90 -6.49 15.12
CA TRP A 224 3.00 -7.13 16.08
C TRP A 224 3.72 -8.23 16.87
N THR A 225 3.67 -8.15 18.20
CA THR A 225 4.39 -9.06 19.11
C THR A 225 3.58 -10.28 19.52
N ALA A 226 2.28 -10.32 19.23
CA ALA A 226 1.31 -11.30 19.69
C ALA A 226 0.99 -11.26 21.21
N ASP A 227 1.52 -10.27 21.95
CA ASP A 227 1.24 -10.10 23.38
C ASP A 227 -0.12 -9.42 23.63
N GLU A 228 -0.57 -8.61 22.69
CA GLU A 228 -1.81 -7.84 22.82
C GLU A 228 -2.72 -8.11 21.62
N MET A 229 -3.96 -8.48 21.88
CA MET A 229 -4.96 -8.84 20.86
C MET A 229 -5.94 -7.70 20.56
N VAL A 230 -5.83 -6.59 21.28
CA VAL A 230 -6.75 -5.45 21.17
C VAL A 230 -6.01 -4.22 20.68
N PHE A 231 -6.34 -3.73 19.50
CA PHE A 231 -5.66 -2.58 18.89
C PHE A 231 -5.75 -1.28 19.72
N HIS A 232 -6.72 -1.15 20.60
CA HIS A 232 -6.83 0.03 21.49
C HIS A 232 -5.70 0.12 22.52
N HIS A 233 -5.11 -1.03 22.91
CA HIS A 233 -4.07 -1.09 23.92
C HIS A 233 -2.68 -0.84 23.35
N LYS A 234 -2.44 -1.30 22.11
CA LYS A 234 -1.16 -1.12 21.40
C LYS A 234 -1.41 -0.74 19.92
N PRO A 235 -1.97 0.43 19.65
CA PRO A 235 -2.35 0.81 18.29
C PRO A 235 -1.19 0.79 17.30
N GLU A 236 0.04 1.03 17.75
CA GLU A 236 1.24 1.01 16.94
C GLU A 236 1.58 -0.37 16.35
N GLU A 237 1.09 -1.45 16.97
CA GLU A 237 1.22 -2.81 16.45
C GLU A 237 0.12 -3.17 15.43
N TYR A 238 -0.90 -2.33 15.29
CA TYR A 238 -2.06 -2.49 14.41
C TYR A 238 -2.08 -1.45 13.29
N GLY A 239 -0.91 -1.09 12.81
CA GLY A 239 -0.70 -0.09 11.78
C GLY A 239 -0.84 -0.59 10.35
N ALA A 240 -1.26 -1.81 10.11
CA ALA A 240 -1.47 -2.29 8.76
C ALA A 240 -2.89 -2.02 8.26
N ILE A 241 -3.00 -1.80 6.95
CA ILE A 241 -4.26 -1.88 6.21
C ILE A 241 -4.18 -3.12 5.31
N HIS A 242 -5.20 -3.98 5.36
CA HIS A 242 -5.37 -5.09 4.45
C HIS A 242 -6.23 -4.63 3.27
N PHE A 243 -5.61 -4.58 2.11
CA PHE A 243 -6.25 -4.34 0.84
C PHE A 243 -6.66 -5.67 0.22
N HIS A 244 -7.81 -5.70 -0.43
CA HIS A 244 -8.37 -6.90 -1.06
C HIS A 244 -9.25 -6.49 -2.25
N ASP A 245 -9.38 -7.36 -3.21
CA ASP A 245 -10.16 -7.17 -4.43
C ASP A 245 -11.05 -8.38 -4.77
N ASP A 246 -11.08 -9.34 -3.84
CA ASP A 246 -11.76 -10.63 -3.96
C ASP A 246 -13.01 -10.74 -3.07
N ASP A 247 -13.58 -9.60 -2.65
CA ASP A 247 -14.81 -9.57 -1.88
C ASP A 247 -15.97 -10.16 -2.68
N ILE A 248 -16.68 -11.06 -2.06
CA ILE A 248 -17.94 -11.60 -2.59
C ILE A 248 -19.04 -10.56 -2.33
N ASP A 249 -19.49 -9.89 -3.37
CA ASP A 249 -20.62 -8.96 -3.32
C ASP A 249 -21.97 -9.63 -3.61
N ASP A 250 -21.94 -10.72 -4.35
CA ASP A 250 -23.09 -11.56 -4.67
C ASP A 250 -22.65 -13.02 -4.72
N ALA A 251 -23.19 -13.83 -3.83
CA ALA A 251 -22.90 -15.27 -3.79
C ALA A 251 -23.52 -16.01 -4.98
N ARG A 252 -24.39 -15.35 -5.77
CA ARG A 252 -25.10 -15.89 -6.93
C ARG A 252 -25.88 -17.18 -6.62
N TRP A 253 -26.41 -17.25 -5.40
CA TRP A 253 -27.29 -18.32 -5.01
C TRP A 253 -28.69 -18.10 -5.58
N ASP A 254 -29.34 -19.16 -5.98
CA ASP A 254 -30.75 -19.14 -6.31
C ASP A 254 -31.58 -18.79 -5.07
N VAL A 255 -32.74 -18.17 -5.28
CA VAL A 255 -33.64 -17.79 -4.18
C VAL A 255 -34.39 -19.02 -3.69
N ASP A 256 -34.07 -19.49 -2.48
CA ASP A 256 -34.75 -20.61 -1.85
C ASP A 256 -36.13 -20.23 -1.31
N PHE A 257 -36.27 -19.01 -0.79
CA PHE A 257 -37.56 -18.50 -0.30
C PHE A 257 -37.59 -16.98 -0.33
N THR A 258 -38.78 -16.42 -0.33
CA THR A 258 -39.01 -14.98 -0.29
C THR A 258 -39.84 -14.63 0.94
N TYR A 259 -39.42 -13.60 1.70
CA TYR A 259 -40.16 -13.06 2.83
C TYR A 259 -40.45 -11.57 2.61
N LYS A 260 -41.73 -11.21 2.66
CA LYS A 260 -42.15 -9.81 2.60
C LYS A 260 -42.10 -9.19 4.01
N VAL A 261 -41.19 -8.26 4.22
CA VAL A 261 -41.07 -7.53 5.48
C VAL A 261 -42.35 -6.70 5.71
N PRO A 262 -43.03 -6.84 6.87
CA PRO A 262 -44.20 -6.02 7.20
C PRO A 262 -43.86 -4.54 7.30
N ASP A 263 -44.75 -3.69 6.80
CA ASP A 263 -44.51 -2.23 6.73
C ASP A 263 -44.31 -1.54 8.12
N LEU A 264 -44.82 -2.14 9.21
CA LEU A 264 -44.77 -1.59 10.55
C LEU A 264 -43.65 -2.19 11.43
N ILE A 265 -42.80 -3.06 10.87
CA ILE A 265 -41.71 -3.62 11.67
C ILE A 265 -40.61 -2.58 11.89
N ARG A 266 -40.11 -2.48 13.11
CA ARG A 266 -38.98 -1.58 13.42
C ARG A 266 -37.68 -2.15 12.85
N SER A 267 -36.72 -1.29 12.51
CA SER A 267 -35.37 -1.74 12.17
C SER A 267 -34.74 -2.48 13.35
N GLY A 268 -34.17 -3.66 13.10
CA GLY A 268 -33.57 -4.48 14.14
C GLY A 268 -33.16 -5.87 13.61
N VAL A 269 -32.56 -6.63 14.51
CA VAL A 269 -32.26 -8.06 14.28
C VAL A 269 -33.40 -8.87 14.89
N TYR A 270 -33.97 -9.77 14.09
CA TYR A 270 -35.08 -10.64 14.49
C TYR A 270 -34.64 -12.09 14.31
N ALA A 271 -34.93 -12.93 15.27
CA ALA A 271 -34.68 -14.37 15.25
C ALA A 271 -35.98 -15.16 15.48
#